data_07da8d2a7f902218b2ea529bf8343e6e
#
_entry.id   07da8d2a7f902218b2ea529bf8343e6e
#
_cell.length_a   1.000
_cell.length_b   1.000
_cell.length_c   1.000
_cell.angle_alpha   90.00
_cell.angle_beta   90.00
_cell.angle_gamma   90.00
#
_symmetry.space_group_name_H-M   'P 1'
#
loop_
_entity.id
_entity.type
_entity.pdbx_description
1 polymer ?
#
loop_
_entity_poly.entity_id
_entity_poly.type
_entity_poly.pdbx_seq_one_letter_code
_entity_poly.pdbx_strand_id
1 'polypeptide(L)'
;MYANAPAQTLSDLAANATLAADIANPSEASFYNVSAASFSNLNEQNLPQNVAKTKFQPIVIGIVAGEVSGDALGADFMRQMNNLRDDIVWVGVGGAQMQAQGLNSVIEMSRLSVMGLVEVVKHLPDLFKARDEILAAFKQNAIDIFVGIDAPDFNLRLGERLKSAGIYCVQYVSPSIWAWREGRIEKIKRATNLVLCLFPFELSVYQKHNHPAVCVGHSLLKTIDDNLFTTPMDELRRELIWDNPTYHQFFVKMGEMEMSHLIAVMPGSRRSEIDAIFPKMLKAIHQLLIMDDKLCFIVPTVNQHLLTIVEQYLEAQSAQVRHHVTVSCDETQADFSQRVMAASDLVLLASGTATLEAMLLGKPMVVVYSLNKMTFWLAKRLVKVPYVALPNILAGREIVPELLQEDANPDNICRVVQQSLKVKNYNEQLRDLRQTSEWLREQSNIDPANAVIDNWLTWKKQ
;
A
#
# COMPACT_ATOMS: atom_id res chain seq x y z
N MET A 1 37.03 15.75 -3.97
CA MET A 1 36.48 15.06 -2.75
C MET A 1 35.00 14.79 -3.04
N TYR A 2 34.71 13.64 -3.60
CA TYR A 2 33.35 13.15 -3.81
C TYR A 2 33.20 11.95 -2.88
N ALA A 3 32.49 12.15 -1.76
CA ALA A 3 32.18 11.09 -0.81
C ALA A 3 30.67 10.87 -0.73
N ASN A 4 30.27 9.66 -1.10
CA ASN A 4 29.13 8.90 -0.59
C ASN A 4 27.71 9.47 -0.75
N ALA A 5 27.11 9.27 -1.93
CA ALA A 5 25.67 9.04 -1.99
C ALA A 5 25.42 7.56 -1.64
N PRO A 6 24.49 7.21 -0.72
CA PRO A 6 24.15 5.82 -0.43
C PRO A 6 23.52 5.19 -1.67
N ALA A 7 24.04 4.04 -2.08
CA ALA A 7 23.49 3.26 -3.17
C ALA A 7 22.10 2.77 -2.77
N GLN A 8 21.07 3.22 -3.49
CA GLN A 8 19.73 2.63 -3.43
C GLN A 8 19.83 1.14 -3.76
N THR A 9 19.25 0.30 -2.96
CA THR A 9 19.41 -1.15 -3.03
C THR A 9 18.44 -1.78 -4.02
N LEU A 10 18.76 -2.99 -4.49
CA LEU A 10 17.86 -3.78 -5.33
C LEU A 10 16.51 -4.10 -4.62
N SER A 11 16.43 -4.01 -3.29
CA SER A 11 15.17 -4.12 -2.54
C SER A 11 14.34 -2.83 -2.60
N ASP A 12 14.98 -1.65 -2.60
CA ASP A 12 14.29 -0.36 -2.82
C ASP A 12 13.80 -0.25 -4.26
N LEU A 13 14.54 -0.85 -5.19
CA LEU A 13 14.12 -1.07 -6.57
C LEU A 13 12.90 -1.98 -6.64
N ALA A 14 12.88 -3.03 -5.84
CA ALA A 14 11.78 -3.95 -5.75
C ALA A 14 10.53 -3.28 -5.14
N ALA A 15 10.67 -2.54 -4.05
CA ALA A 15 9.56 -1.84 -3.41
C ALA A 15 8.96 -0.74 -4.30
N ASN A 16 9.79 -0.03 -5.08
CA ASN A 16 9.34 1.03 -5.98
C ASN A 16 9.00 0.54 -7.40
N ALA A 17 9.57 -0.59 -7.85
CA ALA A 17 9.15 -1.26 -9.08
C ALA A 17 7.92 -2.16 -8.88
N THR A 18 7.49 -2.34 -7.65
CA THR A 18 6.35 -3.19 -7.27
C THR A 18 5.01 -2.61 -7.72
N LEU A 19 4.97 -1.37 -8.19
CA LEU A 19 3.76 -0.69 -8.61
C LEU A 19 3.49 -0.73 -10.11
N ALA A 20 4.31 -1.37 -10.89
CA ALA A 20 4.20 -1.24 -12.34
C ALA A 20 4.52 -2.54 -13.10
N ALA A 21 3.62 -3.53 -13.25
CA ALA A 21 3.67 -4.55 -14.29
C ALA A 21 2.46 -5.47 -14.43
N ASP A 22 2.01 -5.57 -15.59
CA ASP A 22 1.07 -6.43 -16.32
C ASP A 22 -0.31 -5.87 -16.61
N ILE A 23 -0.39 -5.10 -17.67
CA ILE A 23 -1.54 -5.14 -18.57
C ILE A 23 -1.00 -4.93 -19.99
N ALA A 24 -0.61 -5.99 -20.64
CA ALA A 24 -0.42 -6.02 -22.08
C ALA A 24 -1.54 -6.84 -22.69
N ASN A 25 -2.41 -6.15 -23.39
CA ASN A 25 -3.43 -6.56 -24.36
C ASN A 25 -4.89 -6.59 -23.91
N PRO A 26 -5.64 -5.51 -24.17
CA PRO A 26 -7.08 -5.46 -23.85
C PRO A 26 -7.99 -6.13 -24.88
N SER A 27 -7.48 -6.83 -25.89
CA SER A 27 -8.32 -7.32 -27.01
C SER A 27 -8.88 -8.73 -26.83
N GLU A 28 -8.60 -9.43 -25.72
CA GLU A 28 -9.15 -10.77 -25.44
C GLU A 28 -9.62 -10.97 -23.99
N ALA A 29 -10.10 -9.93 -23.33
CA ALA A 29 -10.82 -10.11 -22.07
C ALA A 29 -12.28 -10.54 -22.37
N SER A 30 -12.45 -11.80 -22.73
CA SER A 30 -13.75 -12.43 -22.62
C SER A 30 -14.07 -12.54 -21.12
N PHE A 31 -15.08 -11.80 -20.70
CA PHE A 31 -15.64 -11.84 -19.37
C PHE A 31 -16.04 -13.27 -18.98
N TYR A 32 -15.23 -13.97 -18.22
CA TYR A 32 -15.69 -15.14 -17.48
C TYR A 32 -16.36 -14.65 -16.19
N ASN A 33 -17.68 -14.41 -16.30
CA ASN A 33 -18.58 -14.38 -15.18
C ASN A 33 -18.56 -15.78 -14.51
N VAL A 34 -17.74 -15.98 -13.49
CA VAL A 34 -18.02 -17.01 -12.51
C VAL A 34 -19.01 -16.35 -11.54
N SER A 35 -20.29 -16.61 -11.79
CA SER A 35 -21.39 -16.09 -10.98
C SER A 35 -21.24 -16.61 -9.55
N ALA A 36 -21.41 -15.71 -8.58
CA ALA A 36 -21.59 -15.97 -7.15
C ALA A 36 -22.83 -16.86 -6.82
N ALA A 37 -23.45 -17.45 -7.83
CA ALA A 37 -24.71 -18.19 -7.73
C ALA A 37 -24.56 -19.66 -7.26
N SER A 38 -23.36 -20.13 -6.87
CA SER A 38 -23.18 -21.53 -6.44
C SER A 38 -23.19 -21.74 -4.91
N PHE A 39 -23.37 -20.69 -4.12
CA PHE A 39 -23.30 -20.79 -2.64
C PHE A 39 -24.58 -20.35 -1.90
N SER A 40 -25.71 -20.11 -2.57
CA SER A 40 -26.92 -19.59 -1.93
C SER A 40 -27.99 -20.65 -1.61
N ASN A 41 -27.65 -21.90 -1.33
CA ASN A 41 -28.61 -22.91 -0.88
C ASN A 41 -28.08 -23.78 0.28
N LEU A 42 -27.86 -23.13 1.43
CA LEU A 42 -27.88 -23.83 2.73
C LEU A 42 -28.92 -23.13 3.61
N ASN A 43 -30.11 -23.73 3.68
CA ASN A 43 -31.20 -23.30 4.52
C ASN A 43 -30.80 -23.32 6.01
N GLU A 44 -31.06 -22.21 6.71
CA GLU A 44 -30.93 -21.99 8.16
C GLU A 44 -31.95 -22.75 9.04
N GLN A 45 -32.46 -23.87 8.61
CA GLN A 45 -33.42 -24.64 9.40
C GLN A 45 -33.00 -26.11 9.50
N ASN A 46 -32.00 -26.40 10.35
CA ASN A 46 -31.81 -27.68 11.03
C ASN A 46 -30.42 -27.73 11.72
N LEU A 47 -30.24 -26.93 12.77
CA LEU A 47 -29.17 -27.15 13.73
C LEU A 47 -29.75 -28.03 14.87
N PRO A 48 -29.24 -29.22 15.11
CA PRO A 48 -29.60 -30.00 16.29
C PRO A 48 -29.01 -29.33 17.53
N GLN A 49 -29.88 -28.85 18.41
CA GLN A 49 -29.52 -28.42 19.76
C GLN A 49 -29.13 -29.67 20.57
N ASN A 50 -27.91 -30.12 20.45
CA ASN A 50 -27.16 -30.97 21.38
C ASN A 50 -25.91 -31.49 20.70
N VAL A 51 -24.92 -30.64 20.47
CA VAL A 51 -23.56 -31.10 20.23
C VAL A 51 -22.82 -30.99 21.55
N ALA A 52 -22.65 -32.12 22.23
CA ALA A 52 -21.73 -32.26 23.34
C ALA A 52 -20.40 -31.57 22.93
N LYS A 53 -19.85 -30.70 23.78
CA LYS A 53 -18.54 -30.05 23.61
C LYS A 53 -17.47 -31.13 23.44
N THR A 54 -17.28 -31.59 22.20
CA THR A 54 -16.05 -32.27 21.84
C THR A 54 -14.94 -31.26 22.07
N LYS A 55 -13.97 -31.58 22.92
CA LYS A 55 -12.77 -30.79 23.10
C LYS A 55 -12.05 -30.74 21.75
N PHE A 56 -12.37 -29.74 20.92
CA PHE A 56 -11.56 -29.44 19.76
C PHE A 56 -10.16 -29.06 20.27
N GLN A 57 -9.13 -29.69 19.76
CA GLN A 57 -7.77 -29.24 20.05
C GLN A 57 -7.62 -27.84 19.46
N PRO A 58 -7.02 -26.90 20.20
CA PRO A 58 -6.81 -25.54 19.70
C PRO A 58 -5.98 -25.56 18.42
N ILE A 59 -6.31 -24.67 17.49
CA ILE A 59 -5.51 -24.48 16.28
C ILE A 59 -4.32 -23.60 16.63
N VAL A 60 -3.11 -24.08 16.40
CA VAL A 60 -1.89 -23.32 16.65
C VAL A 60 -1.42 -22.68 15.35
N ILE A 61 -1.40 -21.36 15.30
CA ILE A 61 -1.00 -20.60 14.11
C ILE A 61 0.33 -19.91 14.36
N GLY A 62 1.31 -20.28 13.53
CA GLY A 62 2.57 -19.56 13.42
C GLY A 62 2.41 -18.33 12.52
N ILE A 63 2.74 -17.13 12.98
CA ILE A 63 2.60 -15.91 12.20
C ILE A 63 3.85 -15.04 12.29
N VAL A 64 4.31 -14.46 11.15
CA VAL A 64 5.52 -13.62 11.12
C VAL A 64 5.29 -12.37 10.30
N ALA A 65 5.45 -11.22 10.95
CA ALA A 65 5.56 -9.90 10.33
C ALA A 65 6.95 -9.30 10.64
N GLY A 66 7.53 -8.59 9.68
CA GLY A 66 8.88 -8.01 9.79
C GLY A 66 8.92 -6.48 9.84
N GLU A 67 7.78 -5.79 9.63
CA GLU A 67 7.69 -4.34 9.54
C GLU A 67 6.41 -3.82 10.19
N VAL A 68 6.35 -2.52 10.48
CA VAL A 68 5.19 -1.87 11.13
C VAL A 68 3.91 -2.04 10.31
N SER A 69 3.98 -1.93 8.99
CA SER A 69 2.84 -2.18 8.10
C SER A 69 2.37 -3.64 8.16
N GLY A 70 3.30 -4.57 8.26
CA GLY A 70 3.03 -5.99 8.46
C GLY A 70 2.41 -6.28 9.81
N ASP A 71 2.83 -5.59 10.88
CA ASP A 71 2.24 -5.69 12.22
C ASP A 71 0.78 -5.25 12.23
N ALA A 72 0.47 -4.13 11.60
CA ALA A 72 -0.92 -3.65 11.49
C ALA A 72 -1.81 -4.63 10.70
N LEU A 73 -1.31 -5.12 9.56
CA LEU A 73 -2.03 -6.09 8.71
C LEU A 73 -2.20 -7.44 9.42
N GLY A 74 -1.15 -7.90 10.11
CA GLY A 74 -1.18 -9.12 10.92
C GLY A 74 -2.15 -9.02 12.08
N ALA A 75 -2.19 -7.89 12.77
CA ALA A 75 -3.14 -7.64 13.87
C ALA A 75 -4.60 -7.65 13.39
N ASP A 76 -4.90 -7.04 12.24
CA ASP A 76 -6.24 -7.09 11.64
C ASP A 76 -6.64 -8.52 11.29
N PHE A 77 -5.74 -9.29 10.68
CA PHE A 77 -5.95 -10.70 10.37
C PHE A 77 -6.20 -11.54 11.65
N MET A 78 -5.36 -11.36 12.67
CA MET A 78 -5.52 -12.04 13.96
C MET A 78 -6.85 -11.72 14.61
N ARG A 79 -7.28 -10.46 14.60
CA ARG A 79 -8.58 -10.01 15.11
C ARG A 79 -9.74 -10.71 14.40
N GLN A 80 -9.68 -10.80 13.07
CA GLN A 80 -10.69 -11.49 12.27
C GLN A 80 -10.73 -12.98 12.59
N MET A 81 -9.58 -13.62 12.71
CA MET A 81 -9.46 -15.02 13.12
C MET A 81 -9.99 -15.28 14.53
N ASN A 82 -9.65 -14.42 15.49
CA ASN A 82 -10.12 -14.50 16.87
C ASN A 82 -11.66 -14.30 16.97
N ASN A 83 -12.25 -13.49 16.08
CA ASN A 83 -13.70 -13.34 15.98
C ASN A 83 -14.39 -14.57 15.36
N LEU A 84 -13.68 -15.28 14.49
CA LEU A 84 -14.20 -16.50 13.84
C LEU A 84 -14.13 -17.72 14.76
N ARG A 85 -13.10 -17.79 15.65
CA ARG A 85 -12.84 -18.92 16.54
C ARG A 85 -12.17 -18.47 17.84
N ASP A 86 -12.59 -19.04 18.95
CA ASP A 86 -12.09 -18.76 20.31
C ASP A 86 -10.98 -19.74 20.78
N ASP A 87 -10.62 -20.72 19.94
CA ASP A 87 -9.67 -21.80 20.24
C ASP A 87 -8.33 -21.64 19.47
N ILE A 88 -7.92 -20.42 19.14
CA ILE A 88 -6.67 -20.14 18.42
C ILE A 88 -5.55 -19.80 19.39
N VAL A 89 -4.37 -20.38 19.14
CA VAL A 89 -3.12 -20.07 19.83
C VAL A 89 -2.14 -19.46 18.83
N TRP A 90 -1.63 -18.27 19.15
CA TRP A 90 -0.71 -17.52 18.29
C TRP A 90 0.74 -17.65 18.76
N VAL A 91 1.63 -17.97 17.85
CA VAL A 91 3.09 -18.05 18.09
C VAL A 91 3.80 -17.39 16.90
N GLY A 92 4.79 -16.53 17.13
CA GLY A 92 5.54 -16.00 16.00
C GLY A 92 6.29 -14.71 16.26
N VAL A 93 6.27 -13.80 15.29
CA VAL A 93 6.93 -12.50 15.39
C VAL A 93 5.99 -11.41 14.90
N GLY A 94 5.83 -10.38 15.73
CA GLY A 94 5.04 -9.20 15.43
C GLY A 94 5.34 -8.08 16.42
N GLY A 95 4.82 -6.90 16.11
CA GLY A 95 4.94 -5.71 16.94
C GLY A 95 3.84 -5.61 17.99
N ALA A 96 3.65 -4.40 18.50
CA ALA A 96 2.72 -4.13 19.59
C ALA A 96 1.25 -4.41 19.21
N GLN A 97 0.86 -4.20 17.94
CA GLN A 97 -0.50 -4.40 17.50
C GLN A 97 -0.88 -5.88 17.45
N MET A 98 -0.01 -6.76 16.92
CA MET A 98 -0.23 -8.20 16.93
C MET A 98 -0.15 -8.76 18.35
N GLN A 99 0.75 -8.26 19.20
CA GLN A 99 0.81 -8.67 20.62
C GLN A 99 -0.48 -8.31 21.36
N ALA A 100 -1.10 -7.18 21.06
CA ALA A 100 -2.41 -6.81 21.60
C ALA A 100 -3.55 -7.77 21.18
N GLN A 101 -3.38 -8.51 20.08
CA GLN A 101 -4.30 -9.57 19.63
C GLN A 101 -3.97 -10.97 20.20
N GLY A 102 -3.01 -11.06 21.12
CA GLY A 102 -2.64 -12.31 21.79
C GLY A 102 -1.42 -13.03 21.21
N LEU A 103 -0.62 -12.36 20.35
CA LEU A 103 0.64 -12.94 19.88
C LEU A 103 1.67 -12.99 21.01
N ASN A 104 2.22 -14.17 21.25
CA ASN A 104 3.46 -14.30 22.01
C ASN A 104 4.64 -14.21 21.03
N SER A 105 5.31 -13.04 21.01
CA SER A 105 6.43 -12.81 20.08
C SER A 105 7.69 -13.50 20.54
N VAL A 106 8.23 -14.37 19.70
CA VAL A 106 9.42 -15.20 20.00
C VAL A 106 10.71 -14.38 20.03
N ILE A 107 10.76 -13.34 19.18
CA ILE A 107 11.88 -12.41 19.07
C ILE A 107 11.35 -11.00 18.83
N GLU A 108 12.19 -10.00 19.02
CA GLU A 108 11.90 -8.62 18.66
C GLU A 108 11.70 -8.48 17.13
N MET A 109 10.57 -7.89 16.70
CA MET A 109 10.26 -7.67 15.28
C MET A 109 11.33 -6.83 14.56
N SER A 110 11.95 -5.89 15.27
CA SER A 110 13.04 -5.03 14.76
C SER A 110 14.22 -5.82 14.17
N ARG A 111 14.48 -7.04 14.65
CA ARG A 111 15.51 -7.92 14.08
C ARG A 111 15.22 -8.36 12.64
N LEU A 112 13.98 -8.33 12.21
CA LEU A 112 13.56 -8.65 10.83
C LEU A 112 13.47 -7.41 9.95
N SER A 113 13.37 -6.21 10.53
CA SER A 113 13.22 -4.91 9.85
C SER A 113 14.53 -4.37 9.30
N VAL A 114 15.28 -5.18 8.55
CA VAL A 114 16.56 -4.75 7.98
C VAL A 114 16.35 -4.19 6.59
N MET A 115 16.49 -2.86 6.44
CA MET A 115 16.40 -2.17 5.15
C MET A 115 17.79 -1.89 4.58
N GLY A 116 17.95 -2.17 3.27
CA GLY A 116 19.15 -1.84 2.54
C GLY A 116 20.13 -3.01 2.31
N LEU A 117 20.69 -3.11 1.08
CA LEU A 117 21.51 -4.25 0.67
C LEU A 117 22.78 -4.40 1.52
N VAL A 118 23.38 -3.29 1.91
CA VAL A 118 24.60 -3.27 2.75
C VAL A 118 24.28 -3.66 4.19
N GLU A 119 23.14 -3.19 4.71
CA GLU A 119 22.68 -3.53 6.05
C GLU A 119 22.23 -4.98 6.12
N VAL A 120 21.48 -5.45 5.11
CA VAL A 120 21.09 -6.87 5.02
C VAL A 120 22.31 -7.79 5.05
N VAL A 121 23.38 -7.47 4.31
CA VAL A 121 24.61 -8.28 4.32
C VAL A 121 25.27 -8.31 5.69
N LYS A 122 25.31 -7.19 6.41
CA LYS A 122 25.86 -7.12 7.78
C LYS A 122 25.02 -7.90 8.79
N HIS A 123 23.70 -7.92 8.62
CA HIS A 123 22.76 -8.58 9.53
C HIS A 123 22.38 -10.01 9.15
N LEU A 124 22.92 -10.55 8.04
CA LEU A 124 22.66 -11.92 7.60
C LEU A 124 22.83 -12.98 8.71
N PRO A 125 23.90 -12.95 9.54
CA PRO A 125 24.06 -13.93 10.63
C PRO A 125 22.92 -13.86 11.66
N ASP A 126 22.46 -12.65 12.02
CA ASP A 126 21.36 -12.47 12.94
C ASP A 126 20.01 -12.90 12.32
N LEU A 127 19.78 -12.62 11.05
CA LEU A 127 18.60 -13.11 10.32
C LEU A 127 18.54 -14.64 10.25
N PHE A 128 19.69 -15.31 10.10
CA PHE A 128 19.71 -16.78 10.16
C PHE A 128 19.42 -17.30 11.56
N LYS A 129 19.96 -16.66 12.60
CA LYS A 129 19.68 -16.99 14.00
C LYS A 129 18.19 -16.76 14.32
N ALA A 130 17.65 -15.61 13.96
CA ALA A 130 16.23 -15.29 14.12
C ALA A 130 15.33 -16.35 13.44
N ARG A 131 15.66 -16.73 12.21
CA ARG A 131 14.95 -17.82 11.51
C ARG A 131 14.97 -19.13 12.29
N ASP A 132 16.13 -19.53 12.81
CA ASP A 132 16.26 -20.80 13.50
C ASP A 132 15.56 -20.79 14.87
N GLU A 133 15.56 -19.65 15.58
CA GLU A 133 14.76 -19.42 16.79
C GLU A 133 13.25 -19.54 16.51
N ILE A 134 12.76 -18.92 15.44
CA ILE A 134 11.34 -19.00 15.01
C ILE A 134 10.96 -20.45 14.68
N LEU A 135 11.79 -21.16 13.88
CA LEU A 135 11.52 -22.55 13.51
C LEU A 135 11.53 -23.48 14.74
N ALA A 136 12.40 -23.25 15.72
CA ALA A 136 12.43 -24.00 16.97
C ALA A 136 11.14 -23.77 17.78
N ALA A 137 10.68 -22.52 17.91
CA ALA A 137 9.42 -22.19 18.56
C ALA A 137 8.21 -22.81 17.87
N PHE A 138 8.16 -22.77 16.53
CA PHE A 138 7.07 -23.38 15.74
C PHE A 138 7.03 -24.90 15.92
N LYS A 139 8.18 -25.55 15.95
CA LYS A 139 8.29 -26.99 16.22
C LYS A 139 7.83 -27.34 17.64
N GLN A 140 8.27 -26.54 18.64
CA GLN A 140 7.91 -26.76 20.04
C GLN A 140 6.42 -26.64 20.29
N ASN A 141 5.75 -25.69 19.60
CA ASN A 141 4.32 -25.45 19.73
C ASN A 141 3.48 -26.26 18.74
N ALA A 142 4.09 -27.10 17.90
CA ALA A 142 3.40 -27.96 16.92
C ALA A 142 2.36 -27.18 16.08
N ILE A 143 2.79 -26.12 15.38
CA ILE A 143 1.88 -25.28 14.61
C ILE A 143 1.15 -26.05 13.51
N ASP A 144 -0.13 -25.74 13.29
CA ASP A 144 -0.96 -26.31 12.22
C ASP A 144 -0.86 -25.49 10.93
N ILE A 145 -0.80 -24.17 11.06
CA ILE A 145 -0.80 -23.20 9.96
C ILE A 145 0.37 -22.24 10.16
N PHE A 146 1.04 -21.88 9.09
CA PHE A 146 2.00 -20.77 9.05
C PHE A 146 1.47 -19.65 8.17
N VAL A 147 1.50 -18.41 8.67
CA VAL A 147 1.13 -17.20 7.91
C VAL A 147 2.30 -16.23 7.89
N GLY A 148 2.92 -16.04 6.72
CA GLY A 148 3.93 -15.02 6.51
C GLY A 148 3.28 -13.73 6.02
N ILE A 149 3.39 -12.66 6.81
CA ILE A 149 2.86 -11.33 6.47
C ILE A 149 3.94 -10.54 5.75
N ASP A 150 3.71 -10.19 4.48
CA ASP A 150 4.68 -9.48 3.65
C ASP A 150 6.09 -10.09 3.70
N ALA A 151 7.18 -9.28 3.62
CA ALA A 151 8.58 -9.72 3.74
C ALA A 151 8.89 -11.05 3.02
N PRO A 152 8.59 -11.19 1.71
CA PRO A 152 8.58 -12.48 1.02
C PRO A 152 9.96 -13.14 0.95
N ASP A 153 11.05 -12.39 1.00
CA ASP A 153 12.39 -12.96 0.97
C ASP A 153 12.75 -13.70 2.27
N PHE A 154 12.15 -13.32 3.38
CA PHE A 154 12.28 -14.01 4.66
C PHE A 154 11.19 -15.11 4.79
N ASN A 155 9.93 -14.74 4.65
CA ASN A 155 8.79 -15.62 4.91
C ASN A 155 8.72 -16.83 3.96
N LEU A 156 9.05 -16.67 2.68
CA LEU A 156 9.09 -17.81 1.75
C LEU A 156 10.19 -18.84 2.09
N ARG A 157 11.29 -18.41 2.75
CA ARG A 157 12.32 -19.36 3.23
C ARG A 157 11.85 -20.15 4.45
N LEU A 158 11.07 -19.54 5.33
CA LEU A 158 10.38 -20.25 6.43
C LEU A 158 9.35 -21.21 5.87
N GLY A 159 8.47 -20.71 4.99
CA GLY A 159 7.40 -21.49 4.38
C GLY A 159 7.89 -22.73 3.63
N GLU A 160 9.01 -22.65 2.89
CA GLU A 160 9.58 -23.80 2.18
C GLU A 160 9.98 -24.93 3.15
N ARG A 161 10.53 -24.60 4.32
CA ARG A 161 10.88 -25.60 5.35
C ARG A 161 9.65 -26.15 6.07
N LEU A 162 8.71 -25.27 6.40
CA LEU A 162 7.49 -25.64 7.12
C LEU A 162 6.56 -26.48 6.25
N LYS A 163 6.37 -26.10 4.99
CA LYS A 163 5.55 -26.85 4.02
C LYS A 163 6.13 -28.25 3.77
N SER A 164 7.45 -28.37 3.65
CA SER A 164 8.10 -29.69 3.52
C SER A 164 7.99 -30.55 4.78
N ALA A 165 7.72 -29.95 5.94
CA ALA A 165 7.40 -30.64 7.19
C ALA A 165 5.90 -30.94 7.37
N GLY A 166 5.04 -30.67 6.35
CA GLY A 166 3.61 -30.95 6.40
C GLY A 166 2.75 -29.87 7.04
N ILE A 167 3.28 -28.65 7.22
CA ILE A 167 2.53 -27.50 7.76
C ILE A 167 1.84 -26.77 6.59
N TYR A 168 0.59 -26.35 6.78
CA TYR A 168 -0.13 -25.52 5.83
C TYR A 168 0.43 -24.10 5.84
N CYS A 169 0.94 -23.61 4.71
CA CYS A 169 1.65 -22.34 4.62
C CYS A 169 0.91 -21.32 3.76
N VAL A 170 0.73 -20.12 4.29
CA VAL A 170 0.08 -18.98 3.65
C VAL A 170 1.05 -17.82 3.53
N GLN A 171 1.12 -17.19 2.37
CA GLN A 171 1.75 -15.88 2.20
C GLN A 171 0.66 -14.82 2.10
N TYR A 172 0.58 -13.92 3.06
CA TYR A 172 -0.28 -12.75 3.01
C TYR A 172 0.53 -11.57 2.47
N VAL A 173 0.03 -10.90 1.48
CA VAL A 173 0.66 -10.02 0.50
C VAL A 173 1.45 -10.81 -0.56
N SER A 174 0.92 -10.78 -1.77
CA SER A 174 1.55 -11.39 -2.93
C SER A 174 2.93 -10.75 -3.20
N PRO A 175 4.00 -11.54 -3.34
CA PRO A 175 5.22 -10.99 -3.90
C PRO A 175 4.98 -10.46 -5.32
N SER A 176 5.63 -9.36 -5.68
CA SER A 176 5.43 -8.63 -6.94
C SER A 176 5.89 -9.40 -8.19
N ILE A 177 5.58 -10.70 -8.27
CA ILE A 177 5.94 -11.55 -9.43
C ILE A 177 5.12 -11.25 -10.68
N TRP A 178 3.95 -10.65 -10.49
CA TRP A 178 3.12 -10.11 -11.57
C TRP A 178 3.80 -8.94 -12.29
N ALA A 179 4.68 -8.21 -11.59
CA ALA A 179 5.39 -7.04 -12.07
C ALA A 179 6.72 -7.40 -12.76
N TRP A 180 7.45 -8.34 -12.18
CA TRP A 180 8.78 -8.72 -12.63
C TRP A 180 9.19 -10.05 -11.99
N ARG A 181 10.10 -10.78 -12.63
CA ARG A 181 10.59 -12.07 -12.10
C ARG A 181 9.49 -13.11 -11.90
N GLU A 182 8.58 -13.27 -12.85
CA GLU A 182 7.54 -14.31 -12.85
C GLU A 182 8.10 -15.71 -12.49
N GLY A 183 9.35 -16.01 -12.86
CA GLY A 183 10.02 -17.27 -12.48
C GLY A 183 10.16 -17.51 -10.96
N ARG A 184 9.94 -16.50 -10.10
CA ARG A 184 9.85 -16.70 -8.63
C ARG A 184 8.62 -17.52 -8.21
N ILE A 185 7.66 -17.72 -9.09
CA ILE A 185 6.45 -18.52 -8.82
C ILE A 185 6.84 -19.93 -8.34
N GLU A 186 7.89 -20.53 -8.87
CA GLU A 186 8.33 -21.86 -8.45
C GLU A 186 8.79 -21.90 -6.99
N LYS A 187 9.42 -20.82 -6.51
CA LYS A 187 9.76 -20.68 -5.08
C LYS A 187 8.50 -20.51 -4.23
N ILE A 188 7.54 -19.70 -4.70
CA ILE A 188 6.27 -19.51 -3.99
C ILE A 188 5.51 -20.83 -3.89
N LYS A 189 5.41 -21.60 -4.97
CA LYS A 189 4.75 -22.92 -4.99
C LYS A 189 5.38 -23.90 -3.99
N ARG A 190 6.70 -23.87 -3.84
CA ARG A 190 7.37 -24.72 -2.83
C ARG A 190 7.13 -24.24 -1.39
N ALA A 191 6.92 -22.93 -1.20
CA ALA A 191 6.85 -22.30 0.11
C ALA A 191 5.42 -22.15 0.65
N THR A 192 4.40 -22.13 -0.22
CA THR A 192 3.02 -21.79 0.17
C THR A 192 2.01 -22.78 -0.38
N ASN A 193 0.91 -22.94 0.34
CA ASN A 193 -0.30 -23.62 -0.11
C ASN A 193 -1.34 -22.63 -0.62
N LEU A 194 -1.32 -21.39 -0.10
CA LEU A 194 -2.22 -20.31 -0.46
C LEU A 194 -1.48 -18.99 -0.47
N VAL A 195 -1.84 -18.10 -1.39
CA VAL A 195 -1.42 -16.68 -1.39
C VAL A 195 -2.64 -15.79 -1.26
N LEU A 196 -2.61 -14.87 -0.31
CA LEU A 196 -3.60 -13.80 -0.17
C LEU A 196 -3.08 -12.56 -0.88
N CYS A 197 -3.76 -12.19 -1.95
CA CYS A 197 -3.44 -11.04 -2.80
C CYS A 197 -4.19 -9.79 -2.32
N LEU A 198 -3.56 -8.61 -2.46
CA LEU A 198 -4.21 -7.35 -2.13
C LEU A 198 -5.02 -6.79 -3.31
N PHE A 199 -4.67 -7.18 -4.54
CA PHE A 199 -5.28 -6.65 -5.74
C PHE A 199 -5.71 -7.75 -6.72
N PRO A 200 -6.84 -7.57 -7.44
CA PRO A 200 -7.37 -8.59 -8.36
C PRO A 200 -6.41 -8.95 -9.50
N PHE A 201 -5.63 -7.98 -9.99
CA PHE A 201 -4.69 -8.22 -11.10
C PHE A 201 -3.56 -9.19 -10.73
N GLU A 202 -3.25 -9.34 -9.44
CA GLU A 202 -2.23 -10.28 -8.96
C GLU A 202 -2.63 -11.75 -9.15
N LEU A 203 -3.94 -12.03 -9.24
CA LEU A 203 -4.44 -13.41 -9.38
C LEU A 203 -4.04 -14.06 -10.71
N SER A 204 -3.88 -13.28 -11.76
CA SER A 204 -3.62 -13.77 -13.12
C SER A 204 -2.36 -14.66 -13.20
N VAL A 205 -1.28 -14.25 -12.53
CA VAL A 205 -0.04 -15.03 -12.51
C VAL A 205 -0.19 -16.34 -11.75
N TYR A 206 -0.96 -16.38 -10.67
CA TYR A 206 -1.22 -17.60 -9.91
C TYR A 206 -2.12 -18.57 -10.66
N GLN A 207 -3.16 -18.07 -11.34
CA GLN A 207 -4.04 -18.86 -12.21
C GLN A 207 -3.25 -19.50 -13.35
N LYS A 208 -2.40 -18.73 -14.04
CA LYS A 208 -1.52 -19.21 -15.11
C LYS A 208 -0.63 -20.39 -14.67
N HIS A 209 -0.20 -20.37 -13.42
CA HIS A 209 0.69 -21.38 -12.85
C HIS A 209 -0.02 -22.42 -11.96
N ASN A 210 -1.36 -22.45 -11.95
CA ASN A 210 -2.16 -23.39 -11.15
C ASN A 210 -1.73 -23.40 -9.66
N HIS A 211 -1.61 -22.22 -9.05
CA HIS A 211 -1.31 -22.08 -7.63
C HIS A 211 -2.47 -21.38 -6.91
N PRO A 212 -2.93 -21.90 -5.74
CA PRO A 212 -4.03 -21.29 -5.01
C PRO A 212 -3.72 -19.87 -4.57
N ALA A 213 -4.57 -18.94 -4.97
CA ALA A 213 -4.51 -17.55 -4.55
C ALA A 213 -5.91 -16.94 -4.48
N VAL A 214 -6.11 -16.00 -3.54
CA VAL A 214 -7.38 -15.33 -3.29
C VAL A 214 -7.13 -13.84 -3.12
N CYS A 215 -7.95 -12.99 -3.73
CA CYS A 215 -7.90 -11.54 -3.51
C CYS A 215 -8.74 -11.18 -2.28
N VAL A 216 -8.08 -10.68 -1.25
CA VAL A 216 -8.71 -10.27 0.03
C VAL A 216 -8.81 -8.74 0.17
N GLY A 217 -8.22 -8.01 -0.77
CA GLY A 217 -8.22 -6.55 -0.78
C GLY A 217 -7.14 -5.91 0.09
N HIS A 218 -6.87 -4.66 -0.21
CA HIS A 218 -5.95 -3.82 0.55
C HIS A 218 -6.66 -3.29 1.81
N SER A 219 -5.95 -3.20 2.94
CA SER A 219 -6.51 -2.71 4.21
C SER A 219 -7.16 -1.32 4.10
N LEU A 220 -6.64 -0.44 3.25
CA LEU A 220 -7.22 0.88 2.98
C LEU A 220 -8.69 0.83 2.54
N LEU A 221 -9.15 -0.25 1.92
CA LEU A 221 -10.56 -0.41 1.56
C LEU A 221 -11.50 -0.44 2.78
N LYS A 222 -10.95 -0.76 3.96
CA LYS A 222 -11.68 -0.87 5.24
C LYS A 222 -11.34 0.26 6.21
N THR A 223 -10.18 0.92 6.05
CA THR A 223 -9.66 1.87 7.03
C THR A 223 -9.82 3.33 6.62
N ILE A 224 -10.03 3.61 5.33
CA ILE A 224 -10.39 4.97 4.90
C ILE A 224 -11.76 5.33 5.49
N ASP A 225 -11.82 6.47 6.16
CA ASP A 225 -13.07 6.99 6.71
C ASP A 225 -14.01 7.42 5.56
N ASP A 226 -15.16 6.76 5.48
CA ASP A 226 -16.19 7.09 4.49
C ASP A 226 -16.68 8.54 4.61
N ASN A 227 -16.57 9.17 5.79
CA ASN A 227 -16.90 10.58 5.97
C ASN A 227 -16.03 11.49 5.13
N LEU A 228 -14.75 11.15 4.90
CA LEU A 228 -13.85 11.92 4.03
C LEU A 228 -14.28 11.93 2.56
N PHE A 229 -15.09 10.96 2.16
CA PHE A 229 -15.64 10.87 0.82
C PHE A 229 -17.04 11.48 0.70
N THR A 230 -17.85 11.41 1.76
CA THR A 230 -19.26 11.86 1.75
C THR A 230 -19.45 13.31 2.18
N THR A 231 -18.55 13.83 3.03
CA THR A 231 -18.60 15.21 3.51
C THR A 231 -18.26 16.20 2.38
N PRO A 232 -19.02 17.30 2.23
CA PRO A 232 -18.71 18.34 1.26
C PRO A 232 -17.28 18.90 1.44
N MET A 233 -16.56 19.11 0.34
CA MET A 233 -15.16 19.55 0.36
C MET A 233 -14.94 20.84 1.13
N ASP A 234 -15.88 21.81 1.04
CA ASP A 234 -15.78 23.08 1.78
C ASP A 234 -15.90 22.90 3.31
N GLU A 235 -16.61 21.87 3.73
CA GLU A 235 -16.70 21.49 5.15
C GLU A 235 -15.39 20.84 5.62
N LEU A 236 -14.86 19.89 4.87
CA LEU A 236 -13.55 19.28 5.13
C LEU A 236 -12.42 20.31 5.18
N ARG A 237 -12.46 21.33 4.30
CA ARG A 237 -11.50 22.45 4.34
C ARG A 237 -11.62 23.28 5.61
N ARG A 238 -12.85 23.60 6.02
CA ARG A 238 -13.08 24.36 7.26
C ARG A 238 -12.59 23.58 8.48
N GLU A 239 -12.88 22.29 8.56
CA GLU A 239 -12.39 21.42 9.63
C GLU A 239 -10.86 21.35 9.62
N LEU A 240 -10.24 21.08 8.48
CA LEU A 240 -8.78 20.99 8.33
C LEU A 240 -8.08 22.30 8.77
N ILE A 241 -8.64 23.46 8.37
CA ILE A 241 -8.12 24.77 8.74
C ILE A 241 -8.30 25.04 10.23
N TRP A 242 -9.45 24.66 10.80
CA TRP A 242 -9.76 24.89 12.19
C TRP A 242 -8.95 24.01 13.14
N ASP A 243 -8.79 22.73 12.78
CA ASP A 243 -8.11 21.74 13.61
C ASP A 243 -6.58 21.86 13.57
N ASN A 244 -6.02 22.52 12.52
CA ASN A 244 -4.58 22.64 12.36
C ASN A 244 -4.10 24.10 12.45
N PRO A 245 -3.37 24.47 13.53
CA PRO A 245 -2.90 25.85 13.72
C PRO A 245 -2.02 26.37 12.58
N THR A 246 -1.22 25.54 11.95
CA THR A 246 -0.37 25.90 10.80
C THR A 246 -1.22 26.31 9.60
N TYR A 247 -2.27 25.53 9.31
CA TYR A 247 -3.19 25.87 8.23
C TYR A 247 -4.03 27.08 8.55
N HIS A 248 -4.52 27.18 9.79
CA HIS A 248 -5.25 28.38 10.22
C HIS A 248 -4.42 29.65 10.01
N GLN A 249 -3.16 29.68 10.48
CA GLN A 249 -2.26 30.82 10.27
C GLN A 249 -1.98 31.07 8.78
N PHE A 250 -1.81 30.02 7.99
CA PHE A 250 -1.59 30.15 6.55
C PHE A 250 -2.79 30.81 5.87
N PHE A 251 -4.00 30.35 6.09
CA PHE A 251 -5.20 30.89 5.47
C PHE A 251 -5.56 32.28 5.98
N VAL A 252 -5.31 32.58 7.26
CA VAL A 252 -5.43 33.96 7.80
C VAL A 252 -4.44 34.89 7.11
N LYS A 253 -3.20 34.45 6.88
CA LYS A 253 -2.19 35.23 6.16
C LYS A 253 -2.52 35.44 4.69
N MET A 254 -3.16 34.47 4.05
CA MET A 254 -3.68 34.62 2.69
C MET A 254 -4.80 35.66 2.60
N GLY A 255 -5.45 35.93 3.72
CA GLY A 255 -6.45 37.01 3.83
C GLY A 255 -7.74 36.71 3.09
N GLU A 256 -8.47 37.76 2.68
CA GLU A 256 -9.71 37.69 1.89
C GLU A 256 -9.48 37.29 0.42
N MET A 257 -8.28 36.78 0.09
CA MET A 257 -7.96 36.36 -1.28
C MET A 257 -8.85 35.17 -1.64
N GLU A 258 -9.68 35.38 -2.62
CA GLU A 258 -10.56 34.36 -3.17
C GLU A 258 -9.68 33.24 -3.77
N MET A 259 -9.49 32.13 -3.01
CA MET A 259 -8.69 31.00 -3.45
C MET A 259 -9.37 30.33 -4.66
N SER A 260 -8.64 30.16 -5.77
CA SER A 260 -9.16 29.46 -6.95
C SER A 260 -9.22 27.96 -6.73
N HIS A 261 -8.11 27.36 -6.30
CA HIS A 261 -8.01 25.93 -6.00
C HIS A 261 -6.99 25.66 -4.88
N LEU A 262 -7.25 24.61 -4.10
CA LEU A 262 -6.34 24.05 -3.12
C LEU A 262 -5.73 22.74 -3.65
N ILE A 263 -4.41 22.66 -3.72
CA ILE A 263 -3.69 21.50 -4.25
C ILE A 263 -2.89 20.85 -3.13
N ALA A 264 -3.15 19.58 -2.85
CA ALA A 264 -2.29 18.76 -2.00
C ALA A 264 -1.04 18.36 -2.78
N VAL A 265 0.15 18.55 -2.18
CA VAL A 265 1.44 18.20 -2.80
C VAL A 265 2.11 17.14 -1.93
N MET A 266 2.27 15.94 -2.44
CA MET A 266 2.79 14.79 -1.70
C MET A 266 4.06 14.26 -2.39
N PRO A 267 5.24 14.81 -2.07
CA PRO A 267 6.48 14.52 -2.80
C PRO A 267 7.09 13.15 -2.49
N GLY A 268 6.48 12.39 -1.57
CA GLY A 268 6.92 11.06 -1.16
C GLY A 268 7.08 10.94 0.35
N SER A 269 7.22 9.70 0.82
CA SER A 269 7.39 9.33 2.24
C SER A 269 8.85 9.04 2.62
N ARG A 270 9.78 9.11 1.67
CA ARG A 270 11.20 8.88 1.87
C ARG A 270 12.02 10.09 1.42
N ARG A 271 13.12 10.35 2.13
CA ARG A 271 14.04 11.44 1.78
C ARG A 271 14.48 11.38 0.31
N SER A 272 14.85 10.20 -0.18
CA SER A 272 15.30 10.03 -1.58
C SER A 272 14.23 10.38 -2.62
N GLU A 273 12.96 10.15 -2.33
CA GLU A 273 11.82 10.54 -3.17
C GLU A 273 11.65 12.05 -3.17
N ILE A 274 11.66 12.66 -1.98
CA ILE A 274 11.57 14.11 -1.80
C ILE A 274 12.70 14.81 -2.55
N ASP A 275 13.95 14.37 -2.35
CA ASP A 275 15.13 14.96 -3.01
C ASP A 275 15.05 14.87 -4.55
N ALA A 276 14.44 13.81 -5.10
CA ALA A 276 14.32 13.60 -6.53
C ALA A 276 13.15 14.36 -7.19
N ILE A 277 12.04 14.56 -6.47
CA ILE A 277 10.76 15.00 -7.04
C ILE A 277 10.39 16.40 -6.58
N PHE A 278 10.51 16.72 -5.29
CA PHE A 278 10.00 17.97 -4.72
C PHE A 278 10.61 19.23 -5.34
N PRO A 279 11.92 19.32 -5.65
CA PRO A 279 12.47 20.47 -6.36
C PRO A 279 11.84 20.75 -7.73
N LYS A 280 11.37 19.69 -8.42
CA LYS A 280 10.68 19.80 -9.70
C LYS A 280 9.25 20.30 -9.51
N MET A 281 8.56 19.79 -8.48
CA MET A 281 7.23 20.26 -8.09
C MET A 281 7.26 21.73 -7.69
N LEU A 282 8.21 22.18 -6.89
CA LEU A 282 8.35 23.59 -6.48
C LEU A 282 8.56 24.54 -7.67
N LYS A 283 9.36 24.13 -8.67
CA LYS A 283 9.51 24.92 -9.91
C LYS A 283 8.21 24.96 -10.70
N ALA A 284 7.46 23.86 -10.77
CA ALA A 284 6.16 23.85 -11.42
C ALA A 284 5.13 24.71 -10.66
N ILE A 285 5.15 24.68 -9.33
CA ILE A 285 4.32 25.58 -8.48
C ILE A 285 4.63 27.04 -8.79
N HIS A 286 5.90 27.41 -8.91
CA HIS A 286 6.25 28.78 -9.29
C HIS A 286 5.67 29.17 -10.66
N GLN A 287 5.72 28.29 -11.66
CA GLN A 287 5.12 28.54 -12.97
C GLN A 287 3.58 28.63 -12.90
N LEU A 288 2.94 27.78 -12.10
CA LEU A 288 1.51 27.82 -11.88
C LEU A 288 1.07 29.14 -11.24
N LEU A 289 1.82 29.65 -10.26
CA LEU A 289 1.53 30.92 -9.58
C LEU A 289 1.74 32.15 -10.45
N ILE A 290 2.56 32.08 -11.50
CA ILE A 290 2.65 33.14 -12.51
C ILE A 290 1.37 33.21 -13.36
N MET A 291 0.68 32.10 -13.54
CA MET A 291 -0.53 31.98 -14.36
C MET A 291 -1.82 32.19 -13.56
N ASP A 292 -1.84 31.75 -12.31
CA ASP A 292 -2.94 31.90 -11.35
C ASP A 292 -2.37 32.10 -9.94
N ASP A 293 -2.32 33.32 -9.50
CA ASP A 293 -1.81 33.73 -8.19
C ASP A 293 -2.81 33.48 -7.04
N LYS A 294 -3.96 32.87 -7.33
CA LYS A 294 -4.95 32.45 -6.34
C LYS A 294 -4.84 30.96 -5.96
N LEU A 295 -3.90 30.22 -6.55
CA LEU A 295 -3.64 28.84 -6.18
C LEU A 295 -2.98 28.74 -4.80
N CYS A 296 -3.41 27.78 -4.00
CA CYS A 296 -2.83 27.43 -2.71
C CYS A 296 -2.36 25.97 -2.69
N PHE A 297 -1.26 25.72 -1.97
CA PHE A 297 -0.64 24.40 -1.91
C PHE A 297 -0.40 23.98 -0.46
N ILE A 298 -0.77 22.75 -0.14
CA ILE A 298 -0.52 22.13 1.17
C ILE A 298 0.38 20.91 0.98
N VAL A 299 1.44 20.80 1.78
CA VAL A 299 2.40 19.71 1.76
C VAL A 299 2.32 18.97 3.10
N PRO A 300 1.51 17.90 3.23
CA PRO A 300 1.54 17.06 4.41
C PRO A 300 2.79 16.17 4.41
N THR A 301 3.42 16.03 5.57
CA THR A 301 4.57 15.13 5.75
C THR A 301 4.27 14.06 6.79
N VAL A 302 4.85 12.88 6.62
CA VAL A 302 4.55 11.71 7.48
C VAL A 302 5.23 11.79 8.85
N ASN A 303 6.25 12.63 9.02
CA ASN A 303 6.95 12.83 10.28
C ASN A 303 7.72 14.14 10.31
N GLN A 304 8.12 14.56 11.52
CA GLN A 304 8.83 15.80 11.77
C GLN A 304 10.20 15.89 11.06
N HIS A 305 10.88 14.75 10.88
CA HIS A 305 12.16 14.72 10.17
C HIS A 305 11.99 15.11 8.69
N LEU A 306 10.97 14.58 8.01
CA LEU A 306 10.67 14.94 6.63
C LEU A 306 10.11 16.36 6.51
N LEU A 307 9.34 16.83 7.50
CA LEU A 307 8.91 18.22 7.57
C LEU A 307 10.10 19.17 7.44
N THR A 308 11.12 19.00 8.28
CA THR A 308 12.33 19.84 8.25
C THR A 308 13.04 19.82 6.89
N ILE A 309 13.07 18.67 6.20
CA ILE A 309 13.66 18.57 4.86
C ILE A 309 12.84 19.36 3.83
N VAL A 310 11.52 19.21 3.87
CA VAL A 310 10.60 19.91 2.95
C VAL A 310 10.64 21.41 3.17
N GLU A 311 10.70 21.86 4.42
CA GLU A 311 10.85 23.29 4.78
C GLU A 311 12.15 23.88 4.24
N GLN A 312 13.28 23.17 4.34
CA GLN A 312 14.56 23.62 3.76
C GLN A 312 14.47 23.87 2.25
N TYR A 313 13.76 23.00 1.52
CA TYR A 313 13.53 23.19 0.09
C TYR A 313 12.61 24.39 -0.18
N LEU A 314 11.60 24.62 0.66
CA LEU A 314 10.68 25.75 0.53
C LEU A 314 11.35 27.08 0.85
N GLU A 315 12.19 27.15 1.88
CA GLU A 315 12.94 28.35 2.25
C GLU A 315 13.83 28.87 1.12
N ALA A 316 14.34 27.97 0.28
CA ALA A 316 15.16 28.34 -0.88
C ALA A 316 14.35 28.90 -2.06
N GLN A 317 13.01 28.96 -1.98
CA GLN A 317 12.15 29.45 -3.04
C GLN A 317 11.89 30.95 -2.98
N SER A 318 11.28 31.50 -4.05
CA SER A 318 10.84 32.89 -4.10
C SER A 318 9.82 33.22 -2.99
N ALA A 319 9.72 34.50 -2.64
CA ALA A 319 8.73 34.96 -1.67
C ALA A 319 7.29 34.58 -2.07
N GLN A 320 6.97 34.62 -3.37
CA GLN A 320 5.68 34.23 -3.90
C GLN A 320 5.39 32.75 -3.59
N VAL A 321 6.30 31.82 -3.91
CA VAL A 321 6.11 30.38 -3.62
C VAL A 321 5.95 30.16 -2.12
N ARG A 322 6.81 30.76 -1.28
CA ARG A 322 6.71 30.65 0.17
C ARG A 322 5.41 31.24 0.76
N HIS A 323 4.79 32.18 0.07
CA HIS A 323 3.52 32.75 0.48
C HIS A 323 2.35 31.79 0.21
N HIS A 324 2.38 31.06 -0.89
CA HIS A 324 1.29 30.21 -1.38
C HIS A 324 1.44 28.70 -1.03
N VAL A 325 2.53 28.30 -0.39
CA VAL A 325 2.79 26.92 0.01
C VAL A 325 2.90 26.83 1.53
N THR A 326 2.17 25.91 2.14
CA THR A 326 2.32 25.58 3.56
C THR A 326 2.69 24.12 3.74
N VAL A 327 3.50 23.83 4.75
CA VAL A 327 3.96 22.48 5.09
C VAL A 327 3.50 22.16 6.50
N SER A 328 3.03 20.95 6.74
CA SER A 328 2.68 20.52 8.08
C SER A 328 2.83 19.01 8.28
N CYS A 329 2.89 18.62 9.55
CA CYS A 329 2.96 17.26 10.01
C CYS A 329 2.07 17.12 11.25
N ASP A 330 1.28 16.06 11.29
CA ASP A 330 0.58 15.67 12.50
C ASP A 330 0.74 14.17 12.70
N GLU A 331 1.69 13.78 13.54
CA GLU A 331 1.96 12.37 13.87
C GLU A 331 0.92 11.79 14.84
N THR A 332 0.02 12.61 15.40
CA THR A 332 -1.04 12.16 16.30
C THR A 332 -2.28 11.69 15.54
N GLN A 333 -2.44 12.13 14.28
CA GLN A 333 -3.56 11.76 13.40
C GLN A 333 -3.07 10.84 12.28
N ALA A 334 -3.39 9.56 12.38
CA ALA A 334 -2.98 8.55 11.41
C ALA A 334 -3.52 8.81 9.98
N ASP A 335 -4.66 9.48 9.87
CA ASP A 335 -5.37 9.84 8.64
C ASP A 335 -5.08 11.27 8.14
N PHE A 336 -4.12 11.98 8.76
CA PHE A 336 -3.83 13.38 8.45
C PHE A 336 -3.62 13.65 6.95
N SER A 337 -2.82 12.83 6.27
CA SER A 337 -2.59 12.96 4.82
C SER A 337 -3.88 12.74 4.01
N GLN A 338 -4.75 11.84 4.45
CA GLN A 338 -6.03 11.55 3.81
C GLN A 338 -7.00 12.73 3.96
N ARG A 339 -7.04 13.36 5.14
CA ARG A 339 -7.83 14.59 5.38
C ARG A 339 -7.36 15.75 4.49
N VAL A 340 -6.04 15.91 4.33
CA VAL A 340 -5.49 16.92 3.43
C VAL A 340 -5.87 16.64 1.98
N MET A 341 -5.75 15.39 1.51
CA MET A 341 -6.20 15.00 0.18
C MET A 341 -7.70 15.27 0.00
N ALA A 342 -8.54 14.86 0.96
CA ALA A 342 -9.98 15.02 0.92
C ALA A 342 -10.43 16.49 0.85
N ALA A 343 -9.71 17.40 1.50
CA ALA A 343 -9.97 18.83 1.48
C ALA A 343 -9.46 19.56 0.21
N SER A 344 -8.68 18.87 -0.64
CA SER A 344 -8.03 19.47 -1.81
C SER A 344 -8.83 19.26 -3.10
N ASP A 345 -8.69 20.18 -4.07
CA ASP A 345 -9.27 20.03 -5.41
C ASP A 345 -8.49 19.02 -6.25
N LEU A 346 -7.17 19.00 -6.14
CA LEU A 346 -6.26 18.14 -6.89
C LEU A 346 -5.14 17.65 -5.98
N VAL A 347 -4.65 16.45 -6.24
CA VAL A 347 -3.48 15.89 -5.56
C VAL A 347 -2.33 15.75 -6.55
N LEU A 348 -1.23 16.47 -6.31
CA LEU A 348 0.04 16.32 -7.03
C LEU A 348 0.96 15.43 -6.19
N LEU A 349 1.18 14.19 -6.61
CA LEU A 349 1.81 13.20 -5.73
C LEU A 349 2.88 12.35 -6.42
N ALA A 350 3.81 11.84 -5.59
CA ALA A 350 4.71 10.75 -5.98
C ALA A 350 3.94 9.43 -6.12
N SER A 351 4.37 8.57 -7.05
CA SER A 351 3.77 7.23 -7.17
C SER A 351 4.01 6.41 -5.90
N GLY A 352 2.98 5.71 -5.43
CA GLY A 352 2.99 4.87 -4.24
C GLY A 352 1.58 4.57 -3.75
N THR A 353 1.46 4.08 -2.52
CA THR A 353 0.17 3.79 -1.86
C THR A 353 -0.75 5.03 -1.80
N ALA A 354 -0.18 6.24 -1.73
CA ALA A 354 -0.93 7.49 -1.78
C ALA A 354 -1.81 7.63 -3.03
N THR A 355 -1.45 6.99 -4.17
CA THR A 355 -2.30 6.98 -5.36
C THR A 355 -3.58 6.16 -5.16
N LEU A 356 -3.51 5.10 -4.35
CA LEU A 356 -4.69 4.32 -3.95
C LEU A 356 -5.57 5.12 -2.98
N GLU A 357 -4.96 5.78 -1.99
CA GLU A 357 -5.70 6.65 -1.05
C GLU A 357 -6.45 7.75 -1.80
N ALA A 358 -5.77 8.48 -2.69
CA ALA A 358 -6.40 9.52 -3.50
C ALA A 358 -7.53 8.96 -4.40
N MET A 359 -7.37 7.76 -4.97
CA MET A 359 -8.42 7.08 -5.74
C MET A 359 -9.64 6.76 -4.87
N LEU A 360 -9.43 6.18 -3.69
CA LEU A 360 -10.50 5.78 -2.77
C LEU A 360 -11.25 7.00 -2.22
N LEU A 361 -10.56 8.14 -2.07
CA LEU A 361 -11.14 9.43 -1.72
C LEU A 361 -11.80 10.15 -2.91
N GLY A 362 -11.76 9.56 -4.11
CA GLY A 362 -12.31 10.14 -5.33
C GLY A 362 -11.63 11.46 -5.72
N LYS A 363 -10.33 11.63 -5.46
CA LYS A 363 -9.60 12.87 -5.73
C LYS A 363 -8.85 12.81 -7.05
N PRO A 364 -9.12 13.71 -7.99
CA PRO A 364 -8.30 13.89 -9.17
C PRO A 364 -6.85 14.12 -8.80
N MET A 365 -5.94 13.53 -9.58
CA MET A 365 -4.52 13.55 -9.25
C MET A 365 -3.63 13.66 -10.48
N VAL A 366 -2.40 14.13 -10.25
CA VAL A 366 -1.29 14.08 -11.20
C VAL A 366 -0.16 13.32 -10.53
N VAL A 367 0.25 12.20 -11.12
CA VAL A 367 1.29 11.32 -10.56
C VAL A 367 2.65 11.68 -11.17
N VAL A 368 3.63 11.88 -10.31
CA VAL A 368 5.02 12.21 -10.71
C VAL A 368 5.93 11.11 -10.17
N TYR A 369 6.77 10.54 -11.03
CA TYR A 369 7.71 9.51 -10.61
C TYR A 369 9.08 9.69 -11.25
N SER A 370 10.12 9.70 -10.43
CA SER A 370 11.49 9.87 -10.87
C SER A 370 12.44 9.01 -10.05
N LEU A 371 13.06 8.06 -10.70
CA LEU A 371 14.16 7.26 -10.16
C LEU A 371 15.51 7.82 -10.61
N ASN A 372 16.59 7.46 -9.90
CA ASN A 372 17.91 7.76 -10.44
C ASN A 372 18.13 7.00 -11.77
N LYS A 373 18.93 7.59 -12.66
CA LYS A 373 19.09 7.11 -14.04
C LYS A 373 19.52 5.65 -14.13
N MET A 374 20.39 5.18 -13.23
CA MET A 374 20.89 3.81 -13.24
C MET A 374 19.81 2.82 -12.80
N THR A 375 19.06 3.17 -11.77
CA THR A 375 17.90 2.42 -11.26
C THR A 375 16.83 2.29 -12.33
N PHE A 376 16.50 3.40 -12.99
CA PHE A 376 15.51 3.41 -14.07
C PHE A 376 15.93 2.57 -15.28
N TRP A 377 17.20 2.66 -15.70
CA TRP A 377 17.72 1.85 -16.81
C TRP A 377 17.58 0.34 -16.52
N LEU A 378 17.82 -0.07 -15.28
CA LEU A 378 17.63 -1.46 -14.86
C LEU A 378 16.13 -1.81 -14.77
N ALA A 379 15.33 -0.95 -14.18
CA ALA A 379 13.87 -1.15 -14.05
C ALA A 379 13.21 -1.26 -15.43
N LYS A 380 13.52 -0.38 -16.39
CA LYS A 380 12.99 -0.41 -17.75
C LYS A 380 13.22 -1.73 -18.51
N ARG A 381 14.27 -2.48 -18.14
CA ARG A 381 14.54 -3.81 -18.73
C ARG A 381 13.81 -4.95 -18.05
N LEU A 382 13.46 -4.78 -16.79
CA LEU A 382 12.90 -5.84 -15.95
C LEU A 382 11.39 -5.72 -15.80
N VAL A 383 10.87 -4.50 -15.86
CA VAL A 383 9.46 -4.16 -15.61
C VAL A 383 8.74 -4.04 -16.96
N LYS A 384 7.68 -4.82 -17.12
CA LYS A 384 6.93 -4.94 -18.39
C LYS A 384 5.58 -4.23 -18.34
N VAL A 385 5.45 -3.14 -17.57
CA VAL A 385 4.15 -2.49 -17.40
C VAL A 385 4.04 -1.17 -18.10
N PRO A 386 2.84 -0.85 -18.58
CA PRO A 386 2.54 0.43 -19.16
C PRO A 386 2.34 1.54 -18.12
N TYR A 387 1.96 1.22 -16.87
CA TYR A 387 1.58 2.19 -15.84
C TYR A 387 2.30 1.96 -14.52
N VAL A 388 2.46 3.01 -13.70
CA VAL A 388 3.06 2.96 -12.36
C VAL A 388 2.10 3.36 -11.25
N ALA A 389 1.04 4.09 -11.57
CA ALA A 389 0.01 4.46 -10.60
C ALA A 389 -1.03 3.35 -10.45
N LEU A 390 -1.37 3.00 -9.21
CA LEU A 390 -2.37 1.96 -8.93
C LEU A 390 -3.71 2.20 -9.62
N PRO A 391 -4.27 3.42 -9.71
CA PRO A 391 -5.50 3.66 -10.45
C PRO A 391 -5.44 3.21 -11.91
N ASN A 392 -4.33 3.50 -12.61
CA ASN A 392 -4.16 3.11 -14.01
C ASN A 392 -3.98 1.60 -14.17
N ILE A 393 -3.22 0.97 -13.26
CA ILE A 393 -3.03 -0.48 -13.24
C ILE A 393 -4.37 -1.19 -13.01
N LEU A 394 -5.16 -0.72 -12.04
CA LEU A 394 -6.47 -1.30 -11.72
C LEU A 394 -7.49 -1.11 -12.85
N ALA A 395 -7.50 0.06 -13.48
CA ALA A 395 -8.37 0.37 -14.61
C ALA A 395 -7.95 -0.29 -15.92
N GLY A 396 -6.70 -0.78 -16.03
CA GLY A 396 -6.16 -1.30 -17.28
C GLY A 396 -5.92 -0.26 -18.37
N ARG A 397 -6.03 1.02 -18.05
CA ARG A 397 -5.85 2.16 -18.94
C ARG A 397 -5.44 3.40 -18.16
N GLU A 398 -4.95 4.41 -18.86
CA GLU A 398 -4.66 5.69 -18.24
C GLU A 398 -5.99 6.39 -17.84
N ILE A 399 -6.22 6.55 -16.53
CA ILE A 399 -7.32 7.33 -15.96
C ILE A 399 -6.81 8.52 -15.14
N VAL A 400 -5.54 8.51 -14.77
CA VAL A 400 -4.82 9.62 -14.17
C VAL A 400 -3.51 9.85 -14.92
N PRO A 401 -3.08 11.09 -15.16
CA PRO A 401 -1.84 11.37 -15.85
C PRO A 401 -0.62 10.95 -15.03
N GLU A 402 0.34 10.28 -15.68
CA GLU A 402 1.62 9.87 -15.11
C GLU A 402 2.77 10.60 -15.80
N LEU A 403 3.56 11.31 -15.05
CA LEU A 403 4.78 11.97 -15.52
C LEU A 403 6.00 11.18 -15.01
N LEU A 404 6.64 10.45 -15.90
CA LEU A 404 7.71 9.52 -15.55
C LEU A 404 9.06 10.07 -15.99
N GLN A 405 10.05 10.00 -15.13
CA GLN A 405 11.47 10.29 -15.44
C GLN A 405 11.72 11.65 -16.10
N GLU A 406 11.96 11.69 -17.41
CA GLU A 406 12.23 12.91 -18.18
C GLU A 406 10.96 13.75 -18.36
N ASP A 407 9.79 13.09 -18.42
CA ASP A 407 8.50 13.76 -18.46
C ASP A 407 8.14 14.39 -17.11
N ALA A 408 8.73 13.90 -16.00
CA ALA A 408 8.63 14.48 -14.65
C ALA A 408 9.50 15.76 -14.55
N ASN A 409 9.25 16.73 -15.42
CA ASN A 409 9.91 18.04 -15.44
C ASN A 409 8.91 19.16 -15.09
N PRO A 410 9.39 20.33 -14.64
CA PRO A 410 8.52 21.41 -14.19
C PRO A 410 7.47 21.86 -15.21
N ASP A 411 7.85 21.98 -16.50
CA ASP A 411 6.96 22.45 -17.57
C ASP A 411 5.81 21.49 -17.82
N ASN A 412 6.09 20.18 -17.86
CA ASN A 412 5.07 19.16 -17.99
C ASN A 412 4.17 19.08 -16.76
N ILE A 413 4.73 19.14 -15.55
CA ILE A 413 3.95 19.15 -14.29
C ILE A 413 2.99 20.34 -14.30
N CYS A 414 3.47 21.55 -14.58
CA CYS A 414 2.66 22.76 -14.68
C CYS A 414 1.52 22.57 -15.70
N ARG A 415 1.85 22.17 -16.91
CA ARG A 415 0.87 21.96 -17.99
C ARG A 415 -0.20 20.92 -17.64
N VAL A 416 0.20 19.79 -17.07
CA VAL A 416 -0.72 18.68 -16.75
C VAL A 416 -1.59 19.03 -15.56
N VAL A 417 -1.08 19.71 -14.51
CA VAL A 417 -1.89 20.21 -13.41
C VAL A 417 -2.97 21.18 -13.91
N GLN A 418 -2.63 22.15 -14.76
CA GLN A 418 -3.61 23.05 -15.36
C GLN A 418 -4.67 22.31 -16.21
N GLN A 419 -4.25 21.29 -16.95
CA GLN A 419 -5.18 20.49 -17.74
C GLN A 419 -6.13 19.69 -16.83
N SER A 420 -5.64 19.13 -15.73
CA SER A 420 -6.43 18.33 -14.78
C SER A 420 -7.45 19.20 -14.01
N LEU A 421 -7.18 20.48 -13.79
CA LEU A 421 -8.11 21.41 -13.17
C LEU A 421 -9.23 21.89 -14.12
N LYS A 422 -9.13 21.66 -15.43
CA LYS A 422 -10.23 21.99 -16.36
C LYS A 422 -11.44 21.11 -16.07
N VAL A 423 -12.62 21.72 -15.96
CA VAL A 423 -13.88 21.07 -15.56
C VAL A 423 -14.15 19.76 -16.28
N LYS A 424 -13.89 19.69 -17.60
CA LYS A 424 -14.06 18.45 -18.36
C LYS A 424 -13.16 17.33 -17.87
N ASN A 425 -11.86 17.58 -17.82
CA ASN A 425 -10.85 16.57 -17.44
C ASN A 425 -11.00 16.18 -15.96
N TYR A 426 -11.29 17.14 -15.10
CA TYR A 426 -11.59 16.93 -13.70
C TYR A 426 -12.76 15.94 -13.51
N ASN A 427 -13.87 16.19 -14.17
CA ASN A 427 -15.06 15.34 -14.08
C ASN A 427 -14.85 13.96 -14.72
N GLU A 428 -14.06 13.85 -15.79
CA GLU A 428 -13.68 12.57 -16.39
C GLU A 428 -12.86 11.75 -15.42
N GLN A 429 -11.82 12.33 -14.83
CA GLN A 429 -11.00 11.65 -13.82
C GLN A 429 -11.83 11.22 -12.61
N LEU A 430 -12.66 12.11 -12.08
CA LEU A 430 -13.53 11.83 -10.94
C LEU A 430 -14.44 10.62 -11.17
N ARG A 431 -15.07 10.56 -12.35
CA ARG A 431 -15.93 9.42 -12.74
C ARG A 431 -15.14 8.13 -12.82
N ASP A 432 -13.98 8.15 -13.48
CA ASP A 432 -13.16 6.96 -13.71
C ASP A 432 -12.55 6.43 -12.41
N LEU A 433 -12.14 7.31 -11.51
CA LEU A 433 -11.65 6.94 -10.17
C LEU A 433 -12.75 6.28 -9.33
N ARG A 434 -13.97 6.84 -9.34
CA ARG A 434 -15.12 6.26 -8.62
C ARG A 434 -15.46 4.86 -9.16
N GLN A 435 -15.59 4.72 -10.46
CA GLN A 435 -15.88 3.43 -11.08
C GLN A 435 -14.81 2.37 -10.76
N THR A 436 -13.53 2.76 -10.80
CA THR A 436 -12.42 1.86 -10.47
C THR A 436 -12.40 1.48 -8.98
N SER A 437 -12.71 2.44 -8.11
CA SER A 437 -12.81 2.21 -6.65
C SER A 437 -13.97 1.27 -6.30
N GLU A 438 -15.15 1.47 -6.88
CA GLU A 438 -16.31 0.59 -6.70
C GLU A 438 -16.01 -0.82 -7.18
N TRP A 439 -15.45 -0.96 -8.39
CA TRP A 439 -15.03 -2.26 -8.91
C TRP A 439 -14.01 -2.95 -8.01
N LEU A 440 -13.01 -2.21 -7.50
CA LEU A 440 -12.01 -2.78 -6.60
C LEU A 440 -12.65 -3.29 -5.29
N ARG A 441 -13.59 -2.55 -4.70
CA ARG A 441 -14.33 -2.97 -3.51
C ARG A 441 -15.12 -4.26 -3.75
N GLU A 442 -15.79 -4.38 -4.89
CA GLU A 442 -16.55 -5.58 -5.27
C GLU A 442 -15.64 -6.81 -5.43
N GLN A 443 -14.46 -6.64 -6.04
CA GLN A 443 -13.50 -7.72 -6.25
C GLN A 443 -12.69 -8.12 -4.99
N SER A 444 -12.79 -7.35 -3.92
CA SER A 444 -11.96 -7.45 -2.71
C SER A 444 -12.79 -7.71 -1.45
N ASN A 445 -13.89 -8.43 -1.57
CA ASN A 445 -14.86 -8.66 -0.47
C ASN A 445 -14.63 -9.98 0.28
N ILE A 446 -13.57 -10.73 -0.02
CA ILE A 446 -13.28 -12.00 0.65
C ILE A 446 -12.57 -11.71 1.99
N ASP A 447 -13.13 -12.25 3.07
CA ASP A 447 -12.50 -12.20 4.38
C ASP A 447 -11.26 -13.10 4.43
N PRO A 448 -10.08 -12.58 4.80
CA PRO A 448 -8.84 -13.35 4.80
C PRO A 448 -8.84 -14.49 5.82
N ALA A 449 -9.51 -14.36 6.97
CA ALA A 449 -9.57 -15.41 7.98
C ALA A 449 -10.41 -16.61 7.47
N ASN A 450 -11.58 -16.34 6.91
CA ASN A 450 -12.41 -17.36 6.28
C ASN A 450 -11.65 -18.05 5.13
N ALA A 451 -10.98 -17.26 4.26
CA ALA A 451 -10.20 -17.82 3.15
C ALA A 451 -9.11 -18.80 3.63
N VAL A 452 -8.41 -18.47 4.71
CA VAL A 452 -7.36 -19.35 5.26
C VAL A 452 -7.95 -20.61 5.85
N ILE A 453 -8.99 -20.50 6.69
CA ILE A 453 -9.60 -21.65 7.35
C ILE A 453 -10.25 -22.61 6.35
N ASP A 454 -11.01 -22.12 5.38
CA ASP A 454 -11.71 -22.96 4.40
C ASP A 454 -10.73 -23.72 3.50
N ASN A 455 -9.66 -23.02 3.05
CA ASN A 455 -8.63 -23.68 2.25
C ASN A 455 -7.82 -24.70 3.08
N TRP A 456 -7.50 -24.39 4.34
CA TRP A 456 -6.81 -25.32 5.23
C TRP A 456 -7.65 -26.57 5.52
N LEU A 457 -8.93 -26.41 5.84
CA LEU A 457 -9.84 -27.54 6.07
C LEU A 457 -10.01 -28.42 4.82
N THR A 458 -10.03 -27.79 3.64
CA THR A 458 -10.07 -28.52 2.36
C THR A 458 -8.78 -29.30 2.12
N TRP A 459 -7.63 -28.69 2.41
CA TRP A 459 -6.32 -29.35 2.30
C TRP A 459 -6.16 -30.51 3.30
N LYS A 460 -6.67 -30.40 4.52
CA LYS A 460 -6.64 -31.49 5.53
C LYS A 460 -7.43 -32.75 5.10
N LYS A 461 -8.37 -32.63 4.18
CA LYS A 461 -9.20 -33.75 3.69
C LYS A 461 -8.56 -34.49 2.50
N GLN A 462 -7.50 -33.92 1.92
CA GLN A 462 -6.72 -34.53 0.82
C GLN A 462 -5.60 -35.42 1.37
#